data_48be5c2866ad0a7acc0c2372d491c23f
#
_entry.id   48be5c2866ad0a7acc0c2372d491c23f
#
_cell.length_a   1.000
_cell.length_b   1.000
_cell.length_c   1.000
_cell.angle_alpha   90.00
_cell.angle_beta   90.00
_cell.angle_gamma   90.00
#
_symmetry.space_group_name_H-M   'P 1'
#
loop_
_entity.id
_entity.type
_entity.pdbx_description
1 polymer ?
#
loop_
_entity_poly.entity_id
_entity_poly.type
_entity_poly.pdbx_seq_one_letter_code
_entity_poly.pdbx_strand_id
1 'polypeptide(L)'
;IDIVAGTSMGAIVGGLYAIGYSPDEIKRMVELQDWDMLLSDKVKRSHLLFPEKEKAERYIVSLPFGLEKKDRVIDGVVKGQNLQNLFSDLTIGYHDSVDFNSFLIPFACVAVDMVSGKDYVFHKGSLPLAMRASMAIPAVFTPVRLDSMVLVDGGLNNNYPVDVALAMGADIVIGVDLATSDLRSYDRLHSPGDIATQIIALHGYDKYERNRDRTDLLFRPDMEPYRSSSFAPAALDTMLHRGEADARRHWNEIMALKRRIGLSDTDTFSIQSRRLAHRPVLPADTFYVRHIRFDGADPRDLNWLHRICALKENSHITLKELRKSMSILVGTNAYAYVNYKLTGESQQDLVLTLQPKSESSVNLGIRFDSEEIIGVLVNATYHKGKRNHS
;
A
#
# COMPACT_ATOMS: atom_id res chain seq x y z
N ILE A 1 10.12 -16.32 15.55
CA ILE A 1 9.17 -16.26 14.44
C ILE A 1 9.88 -16.73 13.19
N ASP A 2 9.34 -17.76 12.54
CA ASP A 2 9.94 -18.43 11.39
C ASP A 2 9.10 -18.29 10.12
N ILE A 3 7.85 -17.87 10.26
CA ILE A 3 6.91 -17.60 9.17
C ILE A 3 6.07 -16.39 9.56
N VAL A 4 5.74 -15.55 8.59
CA VAL A 4 4.82 -14.43 8.75
C VAL A 4 3.76 -14.47 7.66
N ALA A 5 2.50 -14.43 8.05
CA ALA A 5 1.37 -14.25 7.14
C ALA A 5 0.55 -13.02 7.54
N GLY A 6 0.10 -12.25 6.58
CA GLY A 6 -0.63 -11.00 6.88
C GLY A 6 -1.65 -10.62 5.82
N THR A 7 -2.65 -9.86 6.23
CA THR A 7 -3.65 -9.26 5.34
C THR A 7 -3.73 -7.76 5.61
N SER A 8 -3.88 -6.94 4.57
CA SER A 8 -4.04 -5.50 4.66
C SER A 8 -2.90 -4.84 5.45
N MET A 9 -3.16 -4.18 6.56
CA MET A 9 -2.11 -3.63 7.44
C MET A 9 -1.12 -4.72 7.90
N GLY A 10 -1.60 -5.94 8.15
CA GLY A 10 -0.76 -7.09 8.48
C GLY A 10 0.19 -7.49 7.35
N ALA A 11 -0.19 -7.29 6.09
CA ALA A 11 0.68 -7.50 4.94
C ALA A 11 1.80 -6.45 4.88
N ILE A 12 1.51 -5.20 5.24
CA ILE A 12 2.50 -4.12 5.26
C ILE A 12 3.51 -4.35 6.39
N VAL A 13 3.02 -4.46 7.62
CA VAL A 13 3.87 -4.64 8.81
C VAL A 13 4.63 -5.96 8.74
N GLY A 14 3.94 -7.05 8.38
CA GLY A 14 4.52 -8.38 8.26
C GLY A 14 5.56 -8.46 7.14
N GLY A 15 5.29 -7.88 5.98
CA GLY A 15 6.22 -7.86 4.86
C GLY A 15 7.48 -7.05 5.16
N LEU A 16 7.36 -5.88 5.78
CA LEU A 16 8.53 -5.08 6.22
C LEU A 16 9.35 -5.83 7.27
N TYR A 17 8.69 -6.46 8.24
CA TYR A 17 9.36 -7.28 9.25
C TYR A 17 10.07 -8.47 8.61
N ALA A 18 9.43 -9.14 7.65
CA ALA A 18 9.96 -10.32 6.95
C ALA A 18 11.23 -10.01 6.14
N ILE A 19 11.35 -8.83 5.55
CA ILE A 19 12.56 -8.40 4.85
C ILE A 19 13.63 -7.80 5.79
N GLY A 20 13.33 -7.70 7.11
CA GLY A 20 14.32 -7.39 8.13
C GLY A 20 14.19 -6.05 8.85
N TYR A 21 13.13 -5.27 8.65
CA TYR A 21 12.90 -4.09 9.49
C TYR A 21 12.63 -4.50 10.94
N SER A 22 13.25 -3.83 11.88
CA SER A 22 12.97 -4.02 13.30
C SER A 22 11.64 -3.37 13.69
N PRO A 23 10.99 -3.83 14.78
CA PRO A 23 9.78 -3.18 15.30
C PRO A 23 9.95 -1.68 15.55
N ASP A 24 11.12 -1.25 16.06
CA ASP A 24 11.41 0.17 16.32
C ASP A 24 11.53 1.00 15.03
N GLU A 25 12.07 0.40 13.95
CA GLU A 25 12.12 1.05 12.64
C GLU A 25 10.74 1.18 12.05
N ILE A 26 9.91 0.14 12.14
CA ILE A 26 8.52 0.17 11.66
C ILE A 26 7.72 1.20 12.47
N LYS A 27 7.84 1.21 13.80
CA LYS A 27 7.21 2.20 14.67
C LYS A 27 7.56 3.63 14.24
N ARG A 28 8.86 3.93 14.11
CA ARG A 28 9.32 5.24 13.64
C ARG A 28 8.80 5.63 12.28
N MET A 29 8.75 4.67 11.34
CA MET A 29 8.16 4.94 10.02
C MET A 29 6.70 5.34 10.13
N VAL A 30 5.91 4.66 10.94
CA VAL A 30 4.48 4.96 11.15
C VAL A 30 4.32 6.36 11.77
N GLU A 31 5.11 6.70 12.76
CA GLU A 31 5.04 7.99 13.48
C GLU A 31 5.46 9.19 12.62
N LEU A 32 6.40 8.99 11.68
CA LEU A 32 6.96 10.07 10.86
C LEU A 32 6.17 10.34 9.57
N GLN A 33 5.16 9.54 9.24
CA GLN A 33 4.40 9.72 8.00
C GLN A 33 3.37 10.85 8.09
N ASP A 34 3.24 11.57 6.99
CA ASP A 34 2.09 12.44 6.72
C ASP A 34 0.96 11.58 6.15
N TRP A 35 0.13 11.03 7.05
CA TRP A 35 -0.94 10.10 6.69
C TRP A 35 -2.02 10.76 5.83
N ASP A 36 -2.32 12.05 6.02
CA ASP A 36 -3.27 12.77 5.18
C ASP A 36 -2.79 12.87 3.73
N MET A 37 -1.48 13.03 3.54
CA MET A 37 -0.86 13.00 2.23
C MET A 37 -0.85 11.58 1.65
N LEU A 38 -0.46 10.58 2.45
CA LEU A 38 -0.32 9.19 1.99
C LEU A 38 -1.65 8.55 1.62
N LEU A 39 -2.70 8.81 2.41
CA LEU A 39 -4.05 8.28 2.18
C LEU A 39 -4.87 9.12 1.19
N SER A 40 -4.21 9.99 0.46
CA SER A 40 -4.80 10.81 -0.59
C SER A 40 -3.92 10.77 -1.85
N ASP A 41 -4.48 11.18 -2.98
CA ASP A 41 -3.71 11.37 -4.22
C ASP A 41 -3.16 12.80 -4.35
N LYS A 42 -3.05 13.53 -3.24
CA LYS A 42 -2.55 14.89 -3.23
C LYS A 42 -1.07 14.93 -3.61
N VAL A 43 -0.72 15.92 -4.39
CA VAL A 43 0.66 16.22 -4.79
C VAL A 43 1.09 17.52 -4.11
N LYS A 44 2.32 17.54 -3.56
CA LYS A 44 2.85 18.77 -2.97
C LYS A 44 2.87 19.89 -4.03
N ARG A 45 2.37 21.06 -3.68
CA ARG A 45 2.28 22.21 -4.59
C ARG A 45 3.61 22.54 -5.29
N SER A 46 4.73 22.33 -4.60
CA SER A 46 6.07 22.54 -5.18
C SER A 46 6.37 21.63 -6.38
N HIS A 47 5.69 20.49 -6.49
CA HIS A 47 5.90 19.51 -7.55
C HIS A 47 4.90 19.61 -8.70
N LEU A 48 3.85 20.42 -8.56
CA LEU A 48 2.91 20.68 -9.65
C LEU A 48 3.55 21.59 -10.71
N LEU A 49 3.27 21.32 -11.97
CA LEU A 49 3.59 22.23 -13.06
C LEU A 49 2.73 23.48 -12.97
N PHE A 50 3.22 24.60 -13.54
CA PHE A 50 2.54 25.89 -13.43
C PHE A 50 1.06 25.85 -13.85
N PRO A 51 0.67 25.24 -14.98
CA PRO A 51 -0.75 25.15 -15.37
C PRO A 51 -1.60 24.38 -14.35
N GLU A 52 -1.06 23.36 -13.72
CA GLU A 52 -1.77 22.56 -12.71
C GLU A 52 -1.89 23.30 -11.37
N LYS A 53 -0.90 24.14 -11.01
CA LYS A 53 -1.00 25.04 -9.87
C LYS A 53 -2.16 26.03 -10.05
N GLU A 54 -2.24 26.61 -11.22
CA GLU A 54 -3.29 27.57 -11.55
C GLU A 54 -4.70 26.92 -11.53
N LYS A 55 -4.82 25.70 -12.08
CA LYS A 55 -6.08 24.94 -12.02
C LYS A 55 -6.49 24.62 -10.58
N ALA A 56 -5.57 24.16 -9.75
CA ALA A 56 -5.84 23.81 -8.36
C ALA A 56 -6.31 25.01 -7.51
N GLU A 57 -5.93 26.21 -7.89
CA GLU A 57 -6.33 27.45 -7.21
C GLU A 57 -7.66 28.02 -7.72
N ARG A 58 -7.99 27.76 -8.99
CA ARG A 58 -9.19 28.35 -9.63
C ARG A 58 -10.43 27.49 -9.54
N TYR A 59 -10.28 26.16 -9.41
CA TYR A 59 -11.41 25.24 -9.47
C TYR A 59 -11.58 24.47 -8.17
N ILE A 60 -12.83 24.44 -7.68
CA ILE A 60 -13.19 23.77 -6.42
C ILE A 60 -13.49 22.28 -6.68
N VAL A 61 -14.06 21.97 -7.85
CA VAL A 61 -14.49 20.61 -8.21
C VAL A 61 -14.01 20.29 -9.61
N SER A 62 -13.44 19.11 -9.77
CA SER A 62 -13.06 18.52 -11.06
C SER A 62 -13.83 17.23 -11.27
N LEU A 63 -14.70 17.20 -12.28
CA LEU A 63 -15.51 16.04 -12.62
C LEU A 63 -14.90 15.34 -13.82
N PRO A 64 -14.37 14.12 -13.67
CA PRO A 64 -13.85 13.35 -14.78
C PRO A 64 -14.99 12.87 -15.69
N PHE A 65 -14.77 12.87 -17.01
CA PHE A 65 -15.63 12.22 -17.96
C PHE A 65 -14.80 11.50 -19.02
N GLY A 66 -15.14 10.25 -19.34
CA GLY A 66 -14.49 9.46 -20.39
C GLY A 66 -15.43 9.26 -21.57
N LEU A 67 -14.92 9.43 -22.79
CA LEU A 67 -15.66 9.14 -24.03
C LEU A 67 -15.59 7.67 -24.40
N GLU A 68 -14.65 6.90 -23.89
CA GLU A 68 -14.48 5.48 -24.18
C GLU A 68 -15.01 4.58 -23.05
N LYS A 69 -15.97 3.70 -23.43
CA LYS A 69 -16.57 2.73 -22.49
C LYS A 69 -15.59 1.67 -21.95
N LYS A 70 -14.42 1.49 -22.58
CA LYS A 70 -13.47 0.42 -22.28
C LYS A 70 -12.62 0.65 -21.03
N ASP A 71 -12.46 1.90 -20.61
CA ASP A 71 -11.56 2.28 -19.51
C ASP A 71 -12.28 2.82 -18.27
N ARG A 72 -13.58 2.55 -18.13
CA ARG A 72 -14.27 2.77 -16.87
C ARG A 72 -13.78 1.73 -15.87
N VAL A 73 -12.58 1.96 -15.36
CA VAL A 73 -12.13 1.33 -14.11
C VAL A 73 -13.13 1.76 -13.04
N ILE A 74 -13.59 0.82 -12.23
CA ILE A 74 -14.26 1.16 -10.97
C ILE A 74 -13.17 1.85 -10.15
N ASP A 75 -13.02 3.17 -10.32
CA ASP A 75 -12.04 3.94 -9.60
C ASP A 75 -12.48 3.98 -8.13
N GLY A 76 -11.60 3.55 -7.25
CA GLY A 76 -11.70 3.91 -5.85
C GLY A 76 -11.61 5.44 -5.71
N VAL A 77 -12.06 5.94 -4.58
CA VAL A 77 -11.97 7.38 -4.28
C VAL A 77 -10.49 7.84 -4.31
N VAL A 78 -9.57 6.95 -3.93
CA VAL A 78 -8.12 7.19 -3.87
C VAL A 78 -7.39 6.16 -4.74
N LYS A 79 -6.54 6.62 -5.66
CA LYS A 79 -5.70 5.73 -6.49
C LYS A 79 -4.61 5.02 -5.67
N GLY A 80 -4.21 5.62 -4.54
CA GLY A 80 -3.19 5.11 -3.64
C GLY A 80 -1.77 5.27 -4.18
N GLN A 81 -1.54 6.26 -5.04
CA GLN A 81 -0.24 6.55 -5.65
C GLN A 81 0.84 6.82 -4.61
N ASN A 82 0.52 7.62 -3.58
CA ASN A 82 1.48 7.99 -2.54
C ASN A 82 1.86 6.77 -1.68
N LEU A 83 0.91 5.87 -1.39
CA LEU A 83 1.18 4.61 -0.69
C LEU A 83 2.03 3.67 -1.53
N GLN A 84 1.73 3.54 -2.82
CA GLN A 84 2.54 2.72 -3.73
C GLN A 84 3.99 3.21 -3.78
N ASN A 85 4.20 4.52 -3.86
CA ASN A 85 5.55 5.10 -3.83
C ASN A 85 6.25 4.80 -2.51
N LEU A 86 5.55 4.94 -1.38
CA LEU A 86 6.11 4.60 -0.07
C LEU A 86 6.52 3.13 0.00
N PHE A 87 5.66 2.21 -0.45
CA PHE A 87 5.99 0.78 -0.44
C PHE A 87 7.17 0.48 -1.36
N SER A 88 7.23 1.08 -2.54
CA SER A 88 8.39 0.95 -3.41
C SER A 88 9.67 1.44 -2.75
N ASP A 89 9.62 2.59 -2.09
CA ASP A 89 10.78 3.16 -1.38
C ASP A 89 11.26 2.26 -0.22
N LEU A 90 10.33 1.67 0.52
CA LEU A 90 10.65 0.82 1.68
C LEU A 90 11.11 -0.60 1.30
N THR A 91 10.83 -1.02 0.09
CA THR A 91 11.11 -2.38 -0.38
C THR A 91 12.05 -2.41 -1.59
N ILE A 92 12.97 -1.45 -1.67
CA ILE A 92 14.04 -1.46 -2.69
C ILE A 92 14.81 -2.78 -2.60
N GLY A 93 15.01 -3.44 -3.75
CA GLY A 93 15.57 -4.79 -3.83
C GLY A 93 14.53 -5.90 -3.89
N TYR A 94 13.24 -5.58 -3.67
CA TYR A 94 12.13 -6.55 -3.72
C TYR A 94 11.05 -6.16 -4.74
N HIS A 95 11.42 -5.37 -5.76
CA HIS A 95 10.50 -4.86 -6.78
C HIS A 95 10.25 -5.83 -7.92
N ASP A 96 11.19 -6.74 -8.14
CA ASP A 96 11.09 -7.74 -9.20
C ASP A 96 10.39 -9.00 -8.70
N SER A 97 10.31 -10.03 -9.54
CA SER A 97 9.71 -11.30 -9.15
C SER A 97 10.63 -12.05 -8.18
N VAL A 98 10.46 -11.79 -6.88
CA VAL A 98 11.18 -12.49 -5.80
C VAL A 98 10.31 -13.56 -5.16
N ASP A 99 10.94 -14.64 -4.70
CA ASP A 99 10.27 -15.65 -3.88
C ASP A 99 10.23 -15.17 -2.42
N PHE A 100 9.05 -14.98 -1.86
CA PHE A 100 8.89 -14.50 -0.49
C PHE A 100 9.30 -15.53 0.56
N ASN A 101 9.43 -16.82 0.17
CA ASN A 101 10.02 -17.83 1.05
C ASN A 101 11.53 -17.62 1.24
N SER A 102 12.19 -16.89 0.36
CA SER A 102 13.61 -16.55 0.45
C SER A 102 13.90 -15.31 1.29
N PHE A 103 12.88 -14.64 1.85
CA PHE A 103 13.10 -13.50 2.73
C PHE A 103 13.80 -13.91 4.02
N LEU A 104 14.25 -12.94 4.79
CA LEU A 104 14.86 -13.18 6.10
C LEU A 104 13.93 -14.02 7.00
N ILE A 105 12.64 -13.79 6.87
CA ILE A 105 11.57 -14.63 7.42
C ILE A 105 10.59 -14.91 6.28
N PRO A 106 10.33 -16.19 5.92
CA PRO A 106 9.32 -16.55 4.93
C PRO A 106 7.99 -15.81 5.15
N PHE A 107 7.46 -15.28 4.06
CA PHE A 107 6.33 -14.37 4.11
C PHE A 107 5.24 -14.74 3.10
N ALA A 108 3.99 -14.52 3.47
CA ALA A 108 2.86 -14.49 2.54
C ALA A 108 1.87 -13.38 2.90
N CYS A 109 1.20 -12.83 1.90
CA CYS A 109 0.08 -11.93 2.15
C CYS A 109 -1.11 -12.25 1.23
N VAL A 110 -2.29 -11.87 1.72
CA VAL A 110 -3.56 -12.24 1.09
C VAL A 110 -4.21 -11.05 0.43
N ALA A 111 -4.66 -11.23 -0.80
CA ALA A 111 -5.61 -10.38 -1.50
C ALA A 111 -6.81 -11.22 -1.96
N VAL A 112 -7.87 -10.59 -2.45
CA VAL A 112 -9.01 -11.27 -3.06
C VAL A 112 -9.08 -10.92 -4.53
N ASP A 113 -9.19 -11.92 -5.39
CA ASP A 113 -9.48 -11.71 -6.80
C ASP A 113 -10.99 -11.59 -7.03
N MET A 114 -11.41 -10.40 -7.42
CA MET A 114 -12.83 -10.10 -7.67
C MET A 114 -13.42 -10.81 -8.91
N VAL A 115 -12.56 -11.35 -9.78
CA VAL A 115 -13.02 -12.11 -10.97
C VAL A 115 -13.44 -13.53 -10.56
N SER A 116 -12.63 -14.18 -9.73
CA SER A 116 -12.89 -15.54 -9.25
C SER A 116 -13.61 -15.62 -7.90
N GLY A 117 -13.62 -14.53 -7.13
CA GLY A 117 -14.11 -14.48 -5.74
C GLY A 117 -13.23 -15.23 -4.74
N LYS A 118 -12.02 -15.65 -5.14
CA LYS A 118 -11.11 -16.44 -4.30
C LYS A 118 -9.98 -15.62 -3.72
N ASP A 119 -9.42 -16.13 -2.62
CA ASP A 119 -8.16 -15.60 -2.10
C ASP A 119 -7.04 -15.80 -3.10
N TYR A 120 -6.24 -14.77 -3.25
CA TYR A 120 -4.96 -14.83 -3.93
C TYR A 120 -3.84 -14.60 -2.91
N VAL A 121 -3.10 -15.66 -2.62
CA VAL A 121 -2.01 -15.62 -1.66
C VAL A 121 -0.71 -15.36 -2.41
N PHE A 122 -0.11 -14.22 -2.11
CA PHE A 122 1.20 -13.87 -2.64
C PHE A 122 2.30 -14.62 -1.89
N HIS A 123 3.00 -15.50 -2.56
CA HIS A 123 4.24 -16.15 -2.13
C HIS A 123 5.45 -15.72 -2.96
N LYS A 124 5.22 -14.97 -4.02
CA LYS A 124 6.24 -14.47 -4.95
C LYS A 124 5.75 -13.25 -5.71
N GLY A 125 6.68 -12.56 -6.35
CA GLY A 125 6.38 -11.40 -7.18
C GLY A 125 6.99 -10.12 -6.62
N SER A 126 6.42 -8.99 -6.97
CA SER A 126 6.82 -7.68 -6.45
C SER A 126 6.20 -7.44 -5.07
N LEU A 127 7.02 -7.30 -4.05
CA LEU A 127 6.56 -7.09 -2.67
C LEU A 127 5.72 -5.80 -2.52
N PRO A 128 6.13 -4.64 -3.07
CA PRO A 128 5.31 -3.42 -2.97
C PRO A 128 3.95 -3.56 -3.67
N LEU A 129 3.89 -4.33 -4.78
CA LEU A 129 2.63 -4.62 -5.45
C LEU A 129 1.72 -5.54 -4.60
N ALA A 130 2.30 -6.57 -3.99
CA ALA A 130 1.58 -7.49 -3.11
C ALA A 130 0.98 -6.76 -1.90
N MET A 131 1.77 -5.90 -1.22
CA MET A 131 1.29 -5.04 -0.14
C MET A 131 0.15 -4.13 -0.61
N ARG A 132 0.32 -3.48 -1.78
CA ARG A 132 -0.69 -2.57 -2.34
C ARG A 132 -1.99 -3.30 -2.69
N ALA A 133 -1.91 -4.52 -3.23
CA ALA A 133 -3.07 -5.35 -3.54
C ALA A 133 -3.79 -5.77 -2.25
N SER A 134 -3.04 -6.25 -1.26
CA SER A 134 -3.58 -6.72 0.02
C SER A 134 -4.33 -5.64 0.81
N MET A 135 -4.01 -4.36 0.60
CA MET A 135 -4.65 -3.23 1.28
C MET A 135 -5.63 -2.42 0.40
N ALA A 136 -5.98 -2.93 -0.77
CA ALA A 136 -6.88 -2.23 -1.71
C ALA A 136 -8.34 -2.34 -1.28
N ILE A 137 -8.72 -1.65 -0.19
CA ILE A 137 -10.09 -1.67 0.36
C ILE A 137 -11.07 -1.19 -0.72
N PRO A 138 -12.07 -1.99 -1.09
CA PRO A 138 -13.07 -1.62 -2.08
C PRO A 138 -13.78 -0.31 -1.72
N ALA A 139 -14.08 0.49 -2.74
CA ALA A 139 -14.66 1.84 -2.63
C ALA A 139 -13.77 2.91 -1.94
N VAL A 140 -12.65 2.51 -1.32
CA VAL A 140 -11.65 3.44 -0.77
C VAL A 140 -10.48 3.58 -1.73
N PHE A 141 -9.89 2.46 -2.12
CA PHE A 141 -8.75 2.43 -3.02
C PHE A 141 -9.07 1.75 -4.36
N THR A 142 -8.41 2.22 -5.41
CA THR A 142 -8.47 1.57 -6.72
C THR A 142 -7.90 0.14 -6.61
N PRO A 143 -8.61 -0.88 -7.14
CA PRO A 143 -8.12 -2.25 -7.19
C PRO A 143 -6.80 -2.38 -7.98
N VAL A 144 -6.00 -3.38 -7.62
CA VAL A 144 -4.77 -3.70 -8.34
C VAL A 144 -5.08 -4.71 -9.44
N ARG A 145 -4.71 -4.38 -10.67
CA ARG A 145 -4.83 -5.30 -11.81
C ARG A 145 -3.50 -6.05 -12.01
N LEU A 146 -3.58 -7.37 -11.98
CA LEU A 146 -2.44 -8.24 -12.21
C LEU A 146 -2.88 -9.37 -13.15
N ASP A 147 -2.27 -9.44 -14.32
CA ASP A 147 -2.66 -10.35 -15.40
C ASP A 147 -4.18 -10.24 -15.73
N SER A 148 -4.94 -11.31 -15.52
CA SER A 148 -6.39 -11.34 -15.71
C SER A 148 -7.20 -11.11 -14.42
N MET A 149 -6.53 -10.83 -13.30
CA MET A 149 -7.14 -10.65 -11.99
C MET A 149 -7.41 -9.19 -11.67
N VAL A 150 -8.40 -8.96 -10.81
CA VAL A 150 -8.73 -7.68 -10.20
C VAL A 150 -8.64 -7.86 -8.68
N LEU A 151 -7.50 -7.47 -8.12
CA LEU A 151 -7.16 -7.73 -6.72
C LEU A 151 -7.61 -6.58 -5.83
N VAL A 152 -8.24 -6.95 -4.73
CA VAL A 152 -8.69 -6.05 -3.66
C VAL A 152 -8.19 -6.58 -2.31
N ASP A 153 -8.45 -5.81 -1.24
CA ASP A 153 -8.06 -6.16 0.13
C ASP A 153 -8.51 -7.58 0.50
N GLY A 154 -7.55 -8.35 1.02
CA GLY A 154 -7.77 -9.72 1.46
C GLY A 154 -8.75 -9.84 2.61
N GLY A 155 -8.99 -8.74 3.35
CA GLY A 155 -9.93 -8.70 4.46
C GLY A 155 -11.38 -9.00 4.09
N LEU A 156 -11.73 -8.97 2.80
CA LEU A 156 -13.05 -9.44 2.34
C LEU A 156 -13.29 -10.92 2.65
N ASN A 157 -12.27 -11.77 2.51
CA ASN A 157 -12.41 -13.22 2.66
C ASN A 157 -11.58 -13.77 3.83
N ASN A 158 -10.41 -13.18 4.10
CA ASN A 158 -9.43 -13.74 5.02
C ASN A 158 -8.62 -12.62 5.72
N ASN A 159 -9.27 -11.94 6.64
CA ASN A 159 -8.63 -10.86 7.40
C ASN A 159 -7.69 -11.36 8.50
N TYR A 160 -7.75 -12.66 8.82
CA TYR A 160 -6.93 -13.30 9.86
C TYR A 160 -6.33 -14.60 9.31
N PRO A 161 -5.23 -14.56 8.53
CA PRO A 161 -4.78 -15.62 7.63
C PRO A 161 -3.96 -16.71 8.35
N VAL A 162 -4.47 -17.31 9.41
CA VAL A 162 -3.86 -18.44 10.13
C VAL A 162 -3.74 -19.66 9.24
N ASP A 163 -4.74 -19.94 8.43
CA ASP A 163 -4.73 -21.02 7.44
C ASP A 163 -3.55 -20.92 6.47
N VAL A 164 -3.17 -19.70 6.09
CA VAL A 164 -2.00 -19.45 5.22
C VAL A 164 -0.69 -19.77 5.97
N ALA A 165 -0.54 -19.31 7.21
CA ALA A 165 0.64 -19.60 8.02
C ALA A 165 0.81 -21.12 8.23
N LEU A 166 -0.28 -21.84 8.52
CA LEU A 166 -0.26 -23.28 8.67
C LEU A 166 0.05 -24.01 7.35
N ALA A 167 -0.46 -23.51 6.22
CA ALA A 167 -0.13 -24.05 4.90
C ALA A 167 1.36 -23.83 4.53
N MET A 168 1.99 -22.81 5.07
CA MET A 168 3.43 -22.56 4.95
C MET A 168 4.28 -23.45 5.89
N GLY A 169 3.66 -24.24 6.78
CA GLY A 169 4.34 -25.18 7.67
C GLY A 169 4.51 -24.69 9.11
N ALA A 170 3.72 -23.72 9.57
CA ALA A 170 3.72 -23.32 10.97
C ALA A 170 3.11 -24.42 11.86
N ASP A 171 3.85 -24.84 12.89
CA ASP A 171 3.37 -25.78 13.91
C ASP A 171 2.66 -25.08 15.08
N ILE A 172 3.06 -23.84 15.34
CA ILE A 172 2.53 -23.00 16.43
C ILE A 172 2.18 -21.63 15.81
N VAL A 173 0.99 -21.16 16.09
CA VAL A 173 0.49 -19.89 15.55
C VAL A 173 0.28 -18.87 16.66
N ILE A 174 0.98 -17.75 16.53
CA ILE A 174 0.74 -16.54 17.30
C ILE A 174 -0.03 -15.58 16.41
N GLY A 175 -1.24 -15.23 16.81
CA GLY A 175 -2.10 -14.34 16.04
C GLY A 175 -2.30 -12.98 16.69
N VAL A 176 -2.36 -11.95 15.88
CA VAL A 176 -2.75 -10.60 16.31
C VAL A 176 -4.03 -10.23 15.59
N ASP A 177 -5.11 -10.13 16.32
CA ASP A 177 -6.44 -9.80 15.83
C ASP A 177 -6.80 -8.36 16.22
N LEU A 178 -6.81 -7.47 15.25
CA LEU A 178 -7.23 -6.07 15.40
C LEU A 178 -8.66 -5.85 14.91
N ALA A 179 -9.26 -6.88 14.32
CA ALA A 179 -10.60 -6.76 13.77
C ALA A 179 -11.60 -6.61 14.92
N THR A 180 -12.42 -5.58 14.85
CA THR A 180 -13.71 -5.55 15.53
C THR A 180 -14.66 -6.49 14.79
N SER A 181 -14.23 -7.75 14.65
CA SER A 181 -14.86 -8.77 13.82
C SER A 181 -16.11 -9.36 14.45
N ASP A 182 -16.48 -8.90 15.63
CA ASP A 182 -17.80 -9.19 16.15
C ASP A 182 -18.83 -8.58 15.19
N LEU A 183 -19.68 -9.45 14.66
CA LEU A 183 -20.81 -9.01 13.85
C LEU A 183 -21.54 -7.89 14.60
N ARG A 184 -21.85 -6.82 13.90
CA ARG A 184 -22.51 -5.68 14.52
C ARG A 184 -23.86 -6.10 15.08
N SER A 185 -24.14 -5.68 16.29
CA SER A 185 -25.46 -5.88 16.94
C SER A 185 -26.53 -5.08 16.20
N TYR A 186 -27.79 -5.45 16.43
CA TYR A 186 -28.95 -4.76 15.87
C TYR A 186 -28.88 -3.24 16.01
N ASP A 187 -28.43 -2.76 17.18
CA ASP A 187 -28.33 -1.34 17.52
C ASP A 187 -27.20 -0.58 16.78
N ARG A 188 -26.46 -1.24 15.91
CA ARG A 188 -25.37 -0.65 15.11
C ARG A 188 -25.59 -0.77 13.60
N LEU A 189 -26.77 -1.23 13.16
CA LEU A 189 -27.11 -1.44 11.74
C LEU A 189 -28.18 -0.44 11.30
N HIS A 190 -27.83 0.85 11.24
CA HIS A 190 -28.76 1.92 10.94
C HIS A 190 -28.61 2.55 9.55
N SER A 191 -27.46 2.40 8.91
CA SER A 191 -27.17 3.04 7.62
C SER A 191 -26.87 2.02 6.52
N PRO A 192 -27.05 2.36 5.24
CA PRO A 192 -26.60 1.50 4.13
C PRO A 192 -25.12 1.13 4.22
N GLY A 193 -24.28 2.04 4.75
CA GLY A 193 -22.86 1.79 4.98
C GLY A 193 -22.61 0.74 6.08
N ASP A 194 -23.41 0.75 7.13
CA ASP A 194 -23.33 -0.27 8.19
C ASP A 194 -23.71 -1.64 7.66
N ILE A 195 -24.77 -1.70 6.87
CA ILE A 195 -25.24 -2.95 6.22
C ILE A 195 -24.17 -3.48 5.25
N ALA A 196 -23.58 -2.62 4.42
CA ALA A 196 -22.53 -3.02 3.51
C ALA A 196 -21.31 -3.57 4.26
N THR A 197 -20.89 -2.92 5.35
CA THR A 197 -19.79 -3.40 6.21
C THR A 197 -20.13 -4.76 6.85
N GLN A 198 -21.37 -4.93 7.30
CA GLN A 198 -21.83 -6.19 7.87
C GLN A 198 -21.83 -7.34 6.85
N ILE A 199 -22.25 -7.07 5.60
CA ILE A 199 -22.21 -8.07 4.52
C ILE A 199 -20.77 -8.53 4.28
N ILE A 200 -19.82 -7.60 4.26
CA ILE A 200 -18.40 -7.91 4.12
C ILE A 200 -17.91 -8.77 5.30
N ALA A 201 -18.25 -8.38 6.52
CA ALA A 201 -17.88 -9.13 7.72
C ALA A 201 -18.48 -10.55 7.74
N LEU A 202 -19.74 -10.70 7.34
CA LEU A 202 -20.41 -11.99 7.23
C LEU A 202 -19.76 -12.93 6.21
N HIS A 203 -19.26 -12.36 5.10
CA HIS A 203 -18.66 -13.17 4.03
C HIS A 203 -17.41 -13.95 4.51
N GLY A 204 -16.55 -13.32 5.30
CA GLY A 204 -15.35 -13.94 5.84
C GLY A 204 -15.50 -14.60 7.22
N TYR A 205 -16.69 -14.52 7.84
CA TYR A 205 -16.87 -14.84 9.25
C TYR A 205 -16.54 -16.30 9.61
N ASP A 206 -17.05 -17.25 8.87
CA ASP A 206 -16.81 -18.68 9.13
C ASP A 206 -15.32 -19.03 9.00
N LYS A 207 -14.61 -18.40 8.09
CA LYS A 207 -13.18 -18.59 7.92
C LYS A 207 -12.40 -17.98 9.07
N TYR A 208 -12.79 -16.80 9.49
CA TYR A 208 -12.21 -16.11 10.63
C TYR A 208 -12.36 -16.96 11.92
N GLU A 209 -13.54 -17.47 12.23
CA GLU A 209 -13.78 -18.33 13.39
C GLU A 209 -12.88 -19.58 13.36
N ARG A 210 -12.84 -20.30 12.23
CA ARG A 210 -11.96 -21.46 12.08
C ARG A 210 -10.48 -21.12 12.26
N ASN A 211 -10.04 -19.97 11.79
CA ASN A 211 -8.66 -19.52 11.93
C ASN A 211 -8.36 -19.13 13.38
N ARG A 212 -9.29 -18.47 14.05
CA ARG A 212 -9.16 -18.13 15.46
C ARG A 212 -9.03 -19.37 16.35
N ASP A 213 -9.85 -20.39 16.11
CA ASP A 213 -9.82 -21.65 16.88
C ASP A 213 -8.51 -22.44 16.69
N ARG A 214 -7.74 -22.13 15.65
CA ARG A 214 -6.45 -22.76 15.34
C ARG A 214 -5.25 -21.93 15.81
N THR A 215 -5.48 -20.88 16.57
CA THR A 215 -4.43 -19.99 17.10
C THR A 215 -4.00 -20.45 18.48
N ASP A 216 -2.71 -20.72 18.67
CA ASP A 216 -2.15 -21.15 19.97
C ASP A 216 -2.08 -19.99 20.96
N LEU A 217 -1.74 -18.79 20.51
CA LEU A 217 -1.69 -17.58 21.32
C LEU A 217 -2.29 -16.40 20.56
N LEU A 218 -3.37 -15.86 21.08
CA LEU A 218 -4.12 -14.75 20.48
C LEU A 218 -3.89 -13.46 21.24
N PHE A 219 -3.41 -12.43 20.54
CA PHE A 219 -3.39 -11.04 21.00
C PHE A 219 -4.59 -10.30 20.41
N ARG A 220 -5.37 -9.67 21.29
CA ARG A 220 -6.54 -8.88 20.87
C ARG A 220 -6.62 -7.59 21.69
N PRO A 221 -5.75 -6.62 21.38
CA PRO A 221 -5.76 -5.34 22.08
C PRO A 221 -7.06 -4.58 21.79
N ASP A 222 -7.63 -3.97 22.84
CA ASP A 222 -8.81 -3.12 22.68
C ASP A 222 -8.45 -1.84 21.92
N MET A 223 -9.00 -1.69 20.73
CA MET A 223 -8.77 -0.53 19.86
C MET A 223 -9.90 0.51 19.92
N GLU A 224 -10.98 0.29 20.66
CA GLU A 224 -12.06 1.31 20.75
C GLU A 224 -11.56 2.62 21.42
N PRO A 225 -11.92 3.79 20.92
CA PRO A 225 -12.87 4.08 19.83
C PRO A 225 -12.21 4.17 18.44
N TYR A 226 -10.96 3.76 18.29
CA TYR A 226 -10.20 3.90 17.04
C TYR A 226 -10.68 2.91 15.96
N ARG A 227 -10.52 3.33 14.72
CA ARG A 227 -10.91 2.58 13.52
C ARG A 227 -9.73 2.49 12.56
N SER A 228 -9.86 1.69 11.50
CA SER A 228 -8.87 1.56 10.42
C SER A 228 -8.53 2.89 9.70
N SER A 229 -9.32 3.94 9.91
CA SER A 229 -9.10 5.30 9.41
C SER A 229 -8.51 6.28 10.45
N SER A 230 -8.15 5.81 11.65
CA SER A 230 -7.67 6.66 12.74
C SER A 230 -6.15 6.84 12.66
N PHE A 231 -5.69 7.76 11.81
CA PHE A 231 -4.26 8.01 11.57
C PHE A 231 -3.75 9.32 12.23
N ALA A 232 -4.52 9.96 13.08
CA ALA A 232 -4.03 11.10 13.85
C ALA A 232 -2.87 10.68 14.76
N PRO A 233 -1.80 11.49 14.94
CA PRO A 233 -0.62 11.09 15.71
C PRO A 233 -0.92 10.58 17.12
N ALA A 234 -1.81 11.25 17.86
CA ALA A 234 -2.22 10.82 19.20
C ALA A 234 -2.98 9.48 19.20
N ALA A 235 -3.75 9.19 18.13
CA ALA A 235 -4.44 7.91 17.99
C ALA A 235 -3.44 6.79 17.70
N LEU A 236 -2.48 7.02 16.81
CA LEU A 236 -1.41 6.07 16.48
C LEU A 236 -0.59 5.72 17.71
N ASP A 237 -0.16 6.72 18.47
CA ASP A 237 0.59 6.53 19.71
C ASP A 237 -0.20 5.68 20.72
N THR A 238 -1.48 6.00 20.92
CA THR A 238 -2.34 5.22 21.81
C THR A 238 -2.51 3.77 21.35
N MET A 239 -2.75 3.54 20.05
CA MET A 239 -2.91 2.19 19.51
C MET A 239 -1.62 1.36 19.65
N LEU A 240 -0.46 1.95 19.40
CA LEU A 240 0.84 1.30 19.59
C LEU A 240 1.04 0.90 21.05
N HIS A 241 0.77 1.80 22.00
CA HIS A 241 0.87 1.49 23.43
C HIS A 241 -0.10 0.40 23.87
N ARG A 242 -1.31 0.37 23.35
CA ARG A 242 -2.30 -0.68 23.64
C ARG A 242 -1.85 -2.04 23.13
N GLY A 243 -1.29 -2.11 21.93
CA GLY A 243 -0.71 -3.35 21.39
C GLY A 243 0.45 -3.87 22.25
N GLU A 244 1.37 -2.99 22.65
CA GLU A 244 2.46 -3.36 23.54
C GLU A 244 1.96 -3.81 24.93
N ALA A 245 1.00 -3.11 25.51
CA ALA A 245 0.42 -3.46 26.81
C ALA A 245 -0.29 -4.81 26.76
N ASP A 246 -0.97 -5.12 25.65
CA ASP A 246 -1.61 -6.42 25.45
C ASP A 246 -0.56 -7.55 25.38
N ALA A 247 0.48 -7.38 24.58
CA ALA A 247 1.58 -8.35 24.52
C ALA A 247 2.24 -8.57 25.89
N ARG A 248 2.43 -7.51 26.70
CA ARG A 248 2.97 -7.62 28.06
C ARG A 248 2.05 -8.37 29.02
N ARG A 249 0.73 -8.23 28.88
CA ARG A 249 -0.23 -9.03 29.68
C ARG A 249 -0.11 -10.52 29.44
N HIS A 250 0.20 -10.93 28.20
CA HIS A 250 0.38 -12.33 27.80
C HIS A 250 1.83 -12.83 27.95
N TRP A 251 2.68 -12.10 28.69
CA TRP A 251 4.10 -12.44 28.82
C TRP A 251 4.35 -13.87 29.31
N ASN A 252 3.58 -14.34 30.28
CA ASN A 252 3.72 -15.69 30.82
C ASN A 252 3.36 -16.78 29.79
N GLU A 253 2.38 -16.51 28.93
CA GLU A 253 1.98 -17.39 27.86
C GLU A 253 3.04 -17.43 26.74
N ILE A 254 3.62 -16.28 26.39
CA ILE A 254 4.76 -16.18 25.48
C ILE A 254 5.93 -17.02 26.02
N MET A 255 6.25 -16.90 27.30
CA MET A 255 7.33 -17.66 27.93
C MET A 255 7.03 -19.16 28.01
N ALA A 256 5.76 -19.53 28.18
CA ALA A 256 5.35 -20.93 28.12
C ALA A 256 5.49 -21.52 26.71
N LEU A 257 5.10 -20.78 25.67
CA LEU A 257 5.35 -21.18 24.28
C LEU A 257 6.83 -21.31 23.97
N LYS A 258 7.64 -20.34 24.43
CA LYS A 258 9.09 -20.37 24.26
C LYS A 258 9.70 -21.67 24.82
N ARG A 259 9.29 -22.07 26.01
CA ARG A 259 9.72 -23.34 26.64
C ARG A 259 9.21 -24.57 25.88
N ARG A 260 7.97 -24.52 25.36
CA ARG A 260 7.37 -25.61 24.55
C ARG A 260 8.17 -25.92 23.29
N ILE A 261 8.81 -24.91 22.69
CA ILE A 261 9.68 -25.07 21.51
C ILE A 261 11.15 -25.35 21.87
N GLY A 262 11.45 -25.62 23.14
CA GLY A 262 12.78 -26.02 23.60
C GLY A 262 13.76 -24.87 23.81
N LEU A 263 13.30 -23.62 23.84
CA LEU A 263 14.13 -22.46 24.11
C LEU A 263 14.16 -22.17 25.63
N SER A 264 15.32 -21.76 26.14
CA SER A 264 15.47 -21.31 27.52
C SER A 264 14.98 -19.86 27.69
N ASP A 265 14.69 -19.46 28.93
CA ASP A 265 14.25 -18.11 29.25
C ASP A 265 15.29 -17.05 28.90
N THR A 266 16.55 -17.43 28.85
CA THR A 266 17.71 -16.57 28.52
C THR A 266 18.02 -16.48 27.02
N ASP A 267 17.45 -17.38 26.20
CA ASP A 267 17.68 -17.34 24.76
C ASP A 267 17.05 -16.07 24.18
N THR A 268 17.85 -15.24 23.55
CA THR A 268 17.42 -14.03 22.88
C THR A 268 17.70 -14.14 21.40
N PHE A 269 16.64 -14.07 20.59
CA PHE A 269 16.75 -13.92 19.15
C PHE A 269 16.40 -12.48 18.77
N SER A 270 17.33 -11.77 18.16
CA SER A 270 17.04 -10.46 17.58
C SER A 270 16.98 -10.55 16.06
N ILE A 271 16.11 -9.76 15.47
CA ILE A 271 16.10 -9.57 14.01
C ILE A 271 17.44 -9.03 13.51
N GLN A 272 18.15 -8.27 14.34
CA GLN A 272 19.49 -7.78 14.04
C GLN A 272 20.51 -8.90 13.86
N SER A 273 20.46 -9.96 14.69
CA SER A 273 21.31 -11.13 14.54
C SER A 273 21.06 -11.86 13.22
N ARG A 274 19.79 -11.98 12.82
CA ARG A 274 19.41 -12.55 11.50
C ARG A 274 19.87 -11.65 10.36
N ARG A 275 19.74 -10.32 10.48
CA ARG A 275 20.26 -9.35 9.51
C ARG A 275 21.76 -9.49 9.26
N LEU A 276 22.54 -9.65 10.31
CA LEU A 276 23.98 -9.85 10.19
C LEU A 276 24.33 -11.12 9.42
N ALA A 277 23.53 -12.17 9.57
CA ALA A 277 23.73 -13.44 8.87
C ALA A 277 23.29 -13.41 7.40
N HIS A 278 22.20 -12.73 7.07
CA HIS A 278 21.55 -12.79 5.74
C HIS A 278 21.66 -11.51 4.92
N ARG A 279 22.19 -10.42 5.50
CA ARG A 279 22.35 -9.09 4.85
C ARG A 279 21.13 -8.72 3.99
N PRO A 280 19.95 -8.48 4.57
CA PRO A 280 18.81 -8.07 3.77
C PRO A 280 19.15 -6.78 3.03
N VAL A 281 18.68 -6.69 1.79
CA VAL A 281 18.80 -5.45 1.01
C VAL A 281 17.82 -4.43 1.60
N LEU A 282 18.30 -3.65 2.56
CA LEU A 282 17.53 -2.48 3.02
C LEU A 282 17.84 -1.30 2.10
N PRO A 283 16.90 -0.37 1.93
CA PRO A 283 17.10 0.78 1.06
C PRO A 283 18.39 1.52 1.43
N ALA A 284 19.36 1.48 0.54
CA ALA A 284 20.49 2.38 0.63
C ALA A 284 20.01 3.79 0.22
N ASP A 285 20.56 4.83 0.87
CA ASP A 285 20.25 6.22 0.48
C ASP A 285 20.68 6.51 -0.97
N THR A 286 21.55 5.67 -1.55
CA THR A 286 22.13 5.83 -2.88
C THR A 286 22.28 4.49 -3.57
N PHE A 287 21.90 4.39 -4.84
CA PHE A 287 22.04 3.20 -5.68
C PHE A 287 22.53 3.59 -7.07
N TYR A 288 23.26 2.67 -7.72
CA TYR A 288 23.76 2.87 -9.07
C TYR A 288 22.71 2.49 -10.10
N VAL A 289 22.36 3.41 -10.98
CA VAL A 289 21.40 3.21 -12.09
C VAL A 289 22.16 3.18 -13.40
N ARG A 290 22.05 2.07 -14.11
CA ARG A 290 22.66 1.86 -15.42
C ARG A 290 21.81 2.51 -16.53
N HIS A 291 20.55 2.12 -16.65
CA HIS A 291 19.62 2.62 -17.64
C HIS A 291 18.31 3.08 -17.01
N ILE A 292 17.67 4.05 -17.66
CA ILE A 292 16.36 4.56 -17.26
C ILE A 292 15.37 4.32 -18.40
N ARG A 293 14.33 3.52 -18.14
CA ARG A 293 13.26 3.22 -19.11
C ARG A 293 11.93 3.81 -18.65
N PHE A 294 11.16 4.27 -19.63
CA PHE A 294 9.81 4.80 -19.41
C PHE A 294 8.80 3.88 -20.10
N ASP A 295 8.32 2.87 -19.37
CA ASP A 295 7.33 1.93 -19.87
C ASP A 295 5.94 2.57 -19.89
N GLY A 296 5.24 2.49 -21.03
CA GLY A 296 3.92 3.10 -21.24
C GLY A 296 3.94 4.55 -21.69
N ALA A 297 5.11 5.18 -21.81
CA ALA A 297 5.27 6.52 -22.38
C ALA A 297 5.09 6.50 -23.91
N ASP A 298 4.63 7.62 -24.47
CA ASP A 298 4.71 7.86 -25.93
C ASP A 298 6.19 8.08 -26.30
N PRO A 299 6.73 7.41 -27.34
CA PRO A 299 8.11 7.61 -27.78
C PRO A 299 8.48 9.08 -28.06
N ARG A 300 7.51 9.91 -28.46
CA ARG A 300 7.71 11.34 -28.71
C ARG A 300 8.00 12.14 -27.43
N ASP A 301 7.57 11.63 -26.28
CA ASP A 301 7.70 12.31 -24.99
C ASP A 301 8.98 11.91 -24.25
N LEU A 302 9.74 10.92 -24.71
CA LEU A 302 10.91 10.39 -23.99
C LEU A 302 11.95 11.47 -23.68
N ASN A 303 12.28 12.33 -24.65
CA ASN A 303 13.24 13.42 -24.45
C ASN A 303 12.77 14.44 -23.41
N TRP A 304 11.47 14.70 -23.38
CA TRP A 304 10.87 15.58 -22.39
C TRP A 304 10.87 14.92 -21.00
N LEU A 305 10.51 13.64 -20.91
CA LEU A 305 10.51 12.86 -19.67
C LEU A 305 11.92 12.81 -19.05
N HIS A 306 12.95 12.47 -19.81
CA HIS A 306 14.33 12.50 -19.33
C HIS A 306 14.73 13.87 -18.78
N ARG A 307 14.28 14.94 -19.42
CA ARG A 307 14.60 16.32 -19.00
C ARG A 307 13.92 16.69 -17.70
N ILE A 308 12.63 16.38 -17.54
CA ILE A 308 11.88 16.76 -16.33
C ILE A 308 12.25 15.90 -15.12
N CYS A 309 12.55 14.62 -15.32
CA CYS A 309 13.00 13.73 -14.26
C CYS A 309 14.37 14.15 -13.72
N ALA A 310 15.24 14.71 -14.59
CA ALA A 310 16.58 15.15 -14.24
C ALA A 310 17.47 14.03 -13.62
N LEU A 311 17.11 12.76 -13.84
CA LEU A 311 17.91 11.61 -13.45
C LEU A 311 18.92 11.26 -14.56
N LYS A 312 20.08 10.78 -14.16
CA LYS A 312 21.16 10.44 -15.10
C LYS A 312 21.42 8.94 -15.10
N GLU A 313 21.57 8.39 -16.31
CA GLU A 313 22.04 7.02 -16.49
C GLU A 313 23.54 6.90 -16.14
N ASN A 314 23.97 5.67 -15.87
CA ASN A 314 25.35 5.36 -15.47
C ASN A 314 25.85 6.20 -14.30
N SER A 315 25.01 6.44 -13.32
CA SER A 315 25.31 7.29 -12.16
C SER A 315 24.69 6.76 -10.87
N HIS A 316 25.20 7.26 -9.76
CA HIS A 316 24.55 7.06 -8.46
C HIS A 316 23.40 8.06 -8.32
N ILE A 317 22.23 7.55 -7.95
CA ILE A 317 21.01 8.30 -7.70
C ILE A 317 20.63 8.12 -6.24
N THR A 318 20.26 9.21 -5.57
CA THR A 318 19.72 9.14 -4.21
C THR A 318 18.22 8.86 -4.24
N LEU A 319 17.73 8.20 -3.21
CA LEU A 319 16.29 7.98 -3.03
C LEU A 319 15.52 9.32 -3.03
N LYS A 320 16.12 10.39 -2.49
CA LYS A 320 15.53 11.75 -2.51
C LYS A 320 15.37 12.30 -3.93
N GLU A 321 16.34 12.08 -4.81
CA GLU A 321 16.26 12.50 -6.22
C GLU A 321 15.19 11.69 -6.95
N LEU A 322 15.14 10.38 -6.73
CA LEU A 322 14.11 9.52 -7.29
C LEU A 322 12.70 9.95 -6.85
N ARG A 323 12.46 10.14 -5.56
CA ARG A 323 11.19 10.63 -5.01
C ARG A 323 10.77 11.97 -5.62
N LYS A 324 11.73 12.88 -5.79
CA LYS A 324 11.47 14.17 -6.45
C LYS A 324 11.03 13.98 -7.89
N SER A 325 11.70 13.12 -8.66
CA SER A 325 11.35 12.82 -10.04
C SER A 325 9.98 12.18 -10.16
N MET A 326 9.67 11.21 -9.30
CA MET A 326 8.34 10.60 -9.22
C MET A 326 7.25 11.64 -8.93
N SER A 327 7.50 12.52 -7.96
CA SER A 327 6.56 13.59 -7.61
C SER A 327 6.35 14.58 -8.76
N ILE A 328 7.38 14.89 -9.54
CA ILE A 328 7.27 15.74 -10.73
C ILE A 328 6.42 15.04 -11.80
N LEU A 329 6.67 13.76 -12.08
CA LEU A 329 5.88 12.98 -13.05
C LEU A 329 4.40 12.95 -12.68
N VAL A 330 4.07 12.67 -11.42
CA VAL A 330 2.69 12.74 -10.91
C VAL A 330 2.14 14.16 -11.04
N GLY A 331 2.96 15.17 -10.73
CA GLY A 331 2.61 16.59 -10.80
C GLY A 331 2.36 17.13 -12.22
N THR A 332 2.75 16.40 -13.28
CA THR A 332 2.39 16.73 -14.65
C THR A 332 0.90 16.55 -14.94
N ASN A 333 0.21 15.76 -14.12
CA ASN A 333 -1.17 15.35 -14.33
C ASN A 333 -1.45 14.67 -15.70
N ALA A 334 -0.39 14.27 -16.40
CA ALA A 334 -0.47 13.56 -17.69
C ALA A 334 -0.69 12.06 -17.52
N TYR A 335 -0.35 11.54 -16.34
CA TYR A 335 -0.42 10.13 -16.02
C TYR A 335 -1.42 9.87 -14.90
N ALA A 336 -2.23 8.83 -15.06
CA ALA A 336 -3.16 8.37 -14.05
C ALA A 336 -2.43 7.60 -12.94
N TYR A 337 -1.31 6.96 -13.31
CA TYR A 337 -0.49 6.15 -12.40
C TYR A 337 0.99 6.24 -12.80
N VAL A 338 1.84 6.39 -11.82
CA VAL A 338 3.30 6.46 -11.98
C VAL A 338 3.94 5.57 -10.92
N ASN A 339 4.65 4.55 -11.35
CA ASN A 339 5.40 3.68 -10.44
C ASN A 339 6.81 3.47 -10.95
N TYR A 340 7.69 2.98 -10.08
CA TYR A 340 9.03 2.60 -10.47
C TYR A 340 9.39 1.23 -9.93
N LYS A 341 10.28 0.56 -10.61
CA LYS A 341 10.98 -0.62 -10.12
C LYS A 341 12.46 -0.54 -10.46
N LEU A 342 13.28 -1.10 -9.59
CA LEU A 342 14.69 -1.33 -9.82
C LEU A 342 14.86 -2.82 -10.15
N THR A 343 15.52 -3.12 -11.26
CA THR A 343 15.75 -4.49 -11.73
C THR A 343 17.25 -4.74 -11.85
N GLY A 344 17.71 -5.96 -11.54
CA GLY A 344 19.13 -6.31 -11.50
C GLY A 344 19.71 -6.24 -10.09
N GLU A 345 20.79 -7.02 -9.86
CA GLU A 345 21.37 -7.15 -8.52
C GLU A 345 22.40 -6.05 -8.19
N SER A 346 23.46 -5.92 -8.96
CA SER A 346 24.57 -4.98 -8.68
C SER A 346 24.54 -3.72 -9.53
N GLN A 347 24.03 -3.81 -10.75
CA GLN A 347 23.81 -2.69 -11.66
C GLN A 347 22.33 -2.66 -12.02
N GLN A 348 21.62 -1.71 -11.43
CA GLN A 348 20.18 -1.68 -11.52
C GLN A 348 19.71 -0.86 -12.72
N ASP A 349 18.72 -1.36 -13.43
CA ASP A 349 17.96 -0.58 -14.40
C ASP A 349 16.72 0.00 -13.68
N LEU A 350 16.53 1.30 -13.80
CA LEU A 350 15.35 1.99 -13.28
C LEU A 350 14.26 1.96 -14.36
N VAL A 351 13.17 1.29 -14.07
CA VAL A 351 11.99 1.23 -14.93
C VAL A 351 10.89 2.09 -14.33
N LEU A 352 10.53 3.15 -15.01
CA LEU A 352 9.43 4.04 -14.65
C LEU A 352 8.19 3.62 -15.45
N THR A 353 7.20 3.06 -14.79
CA THR A 353 5.95 2.64 -15.41
C THR A 353 4.96 3.80 -15.37
N LEU A 354 4.52 4.24 -16.54
CA LEU A 354 3.64 5.38 -16.72
C LEU A 354 2.34 4.93 -17.37
N GLN A 355 1.23 5.13 -16.68
CA GLN A 355 -0.09 4.89 -17.28
C GLN A 355 -0.68 6.24 -17.71
N PRO A 356 -0.81 6.51 -19.01
CA PRO A 356 -1.38 7.76 -19.49
C PRO A 356 -2.80 7.98 -18.96
N LYS A 357 -3.12 9.22 -18.65
CA LYS A 357 -4.47 9.61 -18.24
C LYS A 357 -5.36 9.66 -19.48
N SER A 358 -6.42 8.87 -19.48
CA SER A 358 -7.41 8.82 -20.57
C SER A 358 -8.63 9.70 -20.29
N GLU A 359 -8.71 10.29 -19.12
CA GLU A 359 -9.90 11.00 -18.67
C GLU A 359 -9.85 12.48 -19.03
N SER A 360 -10.89 12.94 -19.73
CA SER A 360 -11.22 14.35 -19.86
C SER A 360 -11.88 14.84 -18.58
N SER A 361 -11.81 16.13 -18.26
CA SER A 361 -12.44 16.65 -17.05
C SER A 361 -13.18 17.96 -17.32
N VAL A 362 -14.27 18.17 -16.60
CA VAL A 362 -14.93 19.46 -16.43
C VAL A 362 -14.60 19.98 -15.05
N ASN A 363 -14.01 21.16 -14.99
CA ASN A 363 -13.59 21.80 -13.76
C ASN A 363 -14.55 22.96 -13.47
N LEU A 364 -15.07 23.00 -12.25
CA LEU A 364 -15.98 24.04 -11.78
C LEU A 364 -15.31 24.84 -10.67
N GLY A 365 -15.35 26.16 -10.78
CA GLY A 365 -14.84 27.07 -9.79
C GLY A 365 -15.81 28.21 -9.50
N ILE A 366 -15.63 28.85 -8.35
CA ILE A 366 -16.35 30.07 -7.97
C ILE A 366 -15.28 31.15 -7.78
N ARG A 367 -15.49 32.29 -8.41
CA ARG A 367 -14.64 33.47 -8.24
C ARG A 367 -15.47 34.56 -7.55
N PHE A 368 -14.85 35.17 -6.54
CA PHE A 368 -15.38 36.37 -5.91
C PHE A 368 -14.49 37.53 -6.32
N ASP A 369 -15.01 38.57 -6.91
CA ASP A 369 -14.30 39.81 -7.13
C ASP A 369 -15.17 41.04 -6.81
N SER A 370 -14.51 42.20 -6.77
CA SER A 370 -15.17 43.44 -6.36
C SER A 370 -16.11 44.04 -7.42
N GLU A 371 -16.04 43.57 -8.67
CA GLU A 371 -16.85 44.09 -9.75
C GLU A 371 -18.08 43.22 -10.06
N GLU A 372 -17.90 41.87 -10.06
CA GLU A 372 -18.97 40.92 -10.44
C GLU A 372 -19.57 40.15 -9.25
N ILE A 373 -19.13 40.43 -8.03
CA ILE A 373 -19.54 39.80 -6.78
C ILE A 373 -19.37 38.27 -6.77
N ILE A 374 -19.93 37.52 -7.72
CA ILE A 374 -19.79 36.06 -7.86
C ILE A 374 -19.70 35.68 -9.34
N GLY A 375 -18.61 35.06 -9.74
CA GLY A 375 -18.41 34.45 -11.07
C GLY A 375 -18.32 32.94 -10.98
N VAL A 376 -18.99 32.22 -11.87
CA VAL A 376 -18.83 30.77 -12.02
C VAL A 376 -17.82 30.48 -13.12
N LEU A 377 -16.78 29.77 -12.81
CA LEU A 377 -15.74 29.35 -13.75
C LEU A 377 -16.00 27.91 -14.21
N VAL A 378 -16.09 27.69 -15.51
CA VAL A 378 -16.21 26.37 -16.12
C VAL A 378 -15.05 26.16 -17.08
N ASN A 379 -14.31 25.11 -16.94
CA ASN A 379 -13.25 24.72 -17.85
C ASN A 379 -13.40 23.24 -18.23
N ALA A 380 -13.32 22.93 -19.51
CA ALA A 380 -13.27 21.58 -20.01
C ALA A 380 -11.84 21.26 -20.48
N THR A 381 -11.25 20.23 -19.87
CA THR A 381 -9.96 19.70 -20.30
C THR A 381 -10.22 18.39 -21.07
N TYR A 382 -9.85 18.36 -22.33
CA TYR A 382 -9.97 17.18 -23.17
C TYR A 382 -8.63 16.50 -23.35
N HIS A 383 -8.52 15.24 -22.92
CA HIS A 383 -7.38 14.37 -23.19
C HIS A 383 -7.68 13.48 -24.39
N LYS A 384 -6.96 13.68 -25.49
CA LYS A 384 -7.06 12.85 -26.66
C LYS A 384 -6.30 11.55 -26.42
N GLY A 385 -7.03 10.46 -26.22
CA GLY A 385 -6.45 9.11 -26.11
C GLY A 385 -5.58 8.76 -27.34
N LYS A 386 -4.65 7.81 -27.18
CA LYS A 386 -3.78 7.30 -28.24
C LYS A 386 -4.58 7.07 -29.54
N ARG A 387 -4.22 7.74 -30.62
CA ARG A 387 -4.56 7.26 -31.96
C ARG A 387 -3.71 6.01 -32.22
N ASN A 388 -4.32 4.84 -32.15
CA ASN A 388 -3.77 3.66 -32.81
C ASN A 388 -3.77 3.96 -34.30
N HIS A 389 -2.60 4.24 -34.85
CA HIS A 389 -2.38 4.10 -36.26
C HIS A 389 -2.13 2.61 -36.52
N SER A 390 -3.17 1.95 -37.05
CA SER A 390 -3.06 0.66 -37.76
C SER A 390 -2.16 0.84 -38.97
#